data_34cb1f7ec2b716a7f83840cf5f7d29b2
#
_entry.id   34cb1f7ec2b716a7f83840cf5f7d29b2
#
_cell.length_a   1.000
_cell.length_b   1.000
_cell.length_c   1.000
_cell.angle_alpha   90.00
_cell.angle_beta   90.00
_cell.angle_gamma   90.00
#
_symmetry.space_group_name_H-M   'P 1'
#
loop_
_entity.id
_entity.type
_entity.pdbx_description
1 polymer ?
#
loop_
_entity_poly.entity_id
_entity_poly.type
_entity_poly.pdbx_seq_one_letter_code
_entity_poly.pdbx_strand_id
1 'polypeptide(L)'
;MPIKKIRFLLIIVMLVSSNLNAEIIEVDFAYIGHKEHPALLGIKQGIDESNLQGQFLNQKYNLEIISENKIQKHNFTKYIAVLTTVKSEKLKSLAKELTDIPLFNLSDESNELRANCITNLLHITPSSKMKADALKQWQTKTPDSKANPQSWHYSFKKFAARDLNKRFKKNYKTNMDDYSWAGWAAVKMTSDTVARTKIINAKNMLNHLKTKLTFDGQKGSDMNFRITGQLRQLILLVEDNKVIAEAPIRGIAKPPTLESLGILDCSK
;
A
#
# COMPACT_ATOMS: atom_id res chain seq x y z
N MET A 1 6.58 -83.33 -19.38
CA MET A 1 6.34 -81.92 -19.57
C MET A 1 6.42 -81.23 -18.20
N PRO A 2 7.43 -80.39 -17.92
CA PRO A 2 7.53 -79.73 -16.59
C PRO A 2 6.89 -78.34 -16.64
N ILE A 3 6.02 -78.08 -15.67
CA ILE A 3 5.32 -76.82 -15.47
C ILE A 3 6.29 -75.82 -14.84
N LYS A 4 6.60 -74.73 -15.58
CA LYS A 4 7.40 -73.62 -15.05
C LYS A 4 6.59 -72.81 -14.09
N LYS A 5 7.04 -72.79 -12.81
CA LYS A 5 6.52 -71.87 -11.79
C LYS A 5 7.02 -70.44 -12.04
N ILE A 6 6.12 -69.57 -12.45
CA ILE A 6 6.39 -68.12 -12.55
C ILE A 6 6.28 -67.53 -11.14
N ARG A 7 7.42 -67.10 -10.59
CA ARG A 7 7.46 -66.33 -9.35
C ARG A 7 7.10 -64.87 -9.67
N PHE A 8 5.95 -64.42 -9.18
CA PHE A 8 5.56 -63.00 -9.21
C PHE A 8 6.32 -62.28 -8.10
N LEU A 9 7.28 -61.42 -8.47
CA LEU A 9 8.00 -60.57 -7.50
C LEU A 9 7.15 -59.30 -7.32
N LEU A 10 6.43 -59.20 -6.19
CA LEU A 10 5.69 -57.99 -5.80
C LEU A 10 6.72 -56.98 -5.30
N ILE A 11 7.02 -55.97 -6.13
CA ILE A 11 7.79 -54.80 -5.69
C ILE A 11 6.82 -53.86 -4.99
N ILE A 12 6.85 -53.85 -3.63
CA ILE A 12 6.18 -52.84 -2.83
C ILE A 12 7.02 -51.58 -2.91
N VAL A 13 6.61 -50.64 -3.76
CA VAL A 13 7.14 -49.26 -3.74
C VAL A 13 6.52 -48.55 -2.54
N MET A 14 7.25 -48.50 -1.43
CA MET A 14 6.92 -47.62 -0.30
C MET A 14 7.08 -46.15 -0.80
N LEU A 15 5.97 -45.51 -1.14
CA LEU A 15 5.88 -44.09 -1.23
C LEU A 15 6.10 -43.49 0.16
N VAL A 16 7.34 -43.15 0.46
CA VAL A 16 7.66 -42.29 1.59
C VAL A 16 7.15 -40.90 1.21
N SER A 17 5.91 -40.61 1.57
CA SER A 17 5.39 -39.23 1.55
C SER A 17 6.13 -38.43 2.62
N SER A 18 7.28 -37.88 2.26
CA SER A 18 7.89 -36.83 3.05
C SER A 18 6.87 -35.67 3.08
N ASN A 19 6.24 -35.48 4.23
CA ASN A 19 5.51 -34.26 4.52
C ASN A 19 6.55 -33.14 4.53
N LEU A 20 6.83 -32.57 3.36
CA LEU A 20 7.51 -31.30 3.22
C LEU A 20 6.53 -30.25 3.78
N ASN A 21 6.53 -30.08 5.11
CA ASN A 21 5.94 -28.89 5.71
C ASN A 21 6.75 -27.71 5.17
N ALA A 22 6.25 -27.08 4.13
CA ALA A 22 6.85 -25.85 3.64
C ALA A 22 6.80 -24.83 4.78
N GLU A 23 7.97 -24.32 5.17
CA GLU A 23 8.10 -23.32 6.23
C GLU A 23 7.23 -22.10 5.91
N ILE A 24 6.47 -21.65 6.90
CA ILE A 24 5.60 -20.47 6.75
C ILE A 24 6.49 -19.23 6.77
N ILE A 25 6.43 -18.44 5.72
CA ILE A 25 7.08 -17.14 5.65
C ILE A 25 6.26 -16.15 6.49
N GLU A 26 6.78 -15.77 7.65
CA GLU A 26 6.19 -14.72 8.48
C GLU A 26 6.68 -13.34 8.02
N VAL A 27 5.76 -12.38 7.90
CA VAL A 27 6.00 -11.02 7.43
C VAL A 27 5.39 -10.04 8.41
N ASP A 28 6.24 -9.31 9.10
CA ASP A 28 5.81 -8.41 10.17
C ASP A 28 5.72 -6.95 9.69
N PHE A 29 4.61 -6.32 9.99
CA PHE A 29 4.38 -4.88 9.84
C PHE A 29 4.30 -4.21 11.21
N ALA A 30 4.78 -2.97 11.29
CA ALA A 30 4.50 -2.09 12.42
C ALA A 30 3.57 -0.95 12.01
N TYR A 31 2.66 -0.58 12.90
CA TYR A 31 1.90 0.66 12.78
C TYR A 31 2.22 1.59 13.95
N ILE A 32 2.58 2.84 13.66
CA ILE A 32 2.85 3.89 14.64
C ILE A 32 1.84 5.01 14.41
N GLY A 33 1.00 5.25 15.39
CA GLY A 33 -0.02 6.29 15.34
C GLY A 33 -1.15 6.07 16.33
N HIS A 34 -2.16 6.91 16.22
CA HIS A 34 -3.33 6.82 17.10
C HIS A 34 -4.20 5.61 16.74
N LYS A 35 -4.65 4.86 17.73
CA LYS A 35 -5.45 3.63 17.53
C LYS A 35 -6.81 3.88 16.87
N GLU A 36 -7.36 5.08 17.08
CA GLU A 36 -8.65 5.49 16.50
C GLU A 36 -8.52 6.09 15.09
N HIS A 37 -7.29 6.21 14.57
CA HIS A 37 -7.10 6.79 13.24
C HIS A 37 -7.61 5.85 12.15
N PRO A 38 -8.42 6.34 11.16
CA PRO A 38 -9.04 5.50 10.13
C PRO A 38 -8.05 4.64 9.32
N ALA A 39 -6.81 5.10 9.17
CA ALA A 39 -5.76 4.33 8.50
C ALA A 39 -5.56 2.93 9.09
N LEU A 40 -5.72 2.78 10.42
CA LEU A 40 -5.56 1.48 11.07
C LEU A 40 -6.63 0.47 10.63
N LEU A 41 -7.85 0.92 10.34
CA LEU A 41 -8.89 0.03 9.79
C LEU A 41 -8.50 -0.47 8.40
N GLY A 42 -7.94 0.42 7.57
CA GLY A 42 -7.43 0.04 6.26
C GLY A 42 -6.25 -0.93 6.34
N ILE A 43 -5.30 -0.69 7.25
CA ILE A 43 -4.18 -1.61 7.51
C ILE A 43 -4.70 -2.99 7.89
N LYS A 44 -5.64 -3.09 8.83
CA LYS A 44 -6.24 -4.35 9.24
C LYS A 44 -6.92 -5.06 8.07
N GLN A 45 -7.70 -4.34 7.26
CA GLN A 45 -8.31 -4.89 6.03
C GLN A 45 -7.24 -5.46 5.08
N GLY A 46 -6.15 -4.73 4.88
CA GLY A 46 -5.05 -5.17 4.03
C GLY A 46 -4.37 -6.44 4.57
N ILE A 47 -4.11 -6.52 5.87
CA ILE A 47 -3.53 -7.69 6.56
C ILE A 47 -4.47 -8.89 6.43
N ASP A 48 -5.76 -8.72 6.69
CA ASP A 48 -6.75 -9.81 6.59
C ASP A 48 -6.83 -10.37 5.17
N GLU A 49 -6.90 -9.50 4.15
CA GLU A 49 -6.91 -9.89 2.74
C GLU A 49 -5.59 -10.57 2.32
N SER A 50 -4.46 -10.09 2.83
CA SER A 50 -3.15 -10.70 2.56
C SER A 50 -3.00 -12.07 3.23
N ASN A 51 -3.55 -12.26 4.42
CA ASN A 51 -3.57 -13.56 5.10
C ASN A 51 -4.48 -14.57 4.38
N LEU A 52 -5.63 -14.14 3.84
CA LEU A 52 -6.47 -15.02 3.01
C LEU A 52 -5.71 -15.55 1.78
N GLN A 53 -4.95 -14.69 1.11
CA GLN A 53 -4.08 -15.10 0.00
C GLN A 53 -2.90 -15.93 0.49
N GLY A 54 -2.33 -15.57 1.63
CA GLY A 54 -1.17 -16.18 2.26
C GLY A 54 -1.37 -17.66 2.59
N GLN A 55 -2.59 -18.08 2.92
CA GLN A 55 -2.93 -19.50 3.17
C GLN A 55 -2.54 -20.42 1.99
N PHE A 56 -2.60 -19.92 0.76
CA PHE A 56 -2.22 -20.67 -0.44
C PHE A 56 -0.74 -20.52 -0.82
N LEU A 57 -0.03 -19.57 -0.19
CA LEU A 57 1.36 -19.21 -0.52
C LEU A 57 2.33 -19.57 0.61
N ASN A 58 1.86 -20.19 1.69
CA ASN A 58 2.59 -20.40 2.94
C ASN A 58 3.18 -19.09 3.49
N GLN A 59 2.34 -18.04 3.53
CA GLN A 59 2.69 -16.71 4.02
C GLN A 59 1.72 -16.29 5.12
N LYS A 60 2.26 -15.62 6.15
CA LYS A 60 1.50 -15.07 7.25
C LYS A 60 1.94 -13.64 7.51
N TYR A 61 0.99 -12.74 7.54
CA TYR A 61 1.21 -11.31 7.74
C TYR A 61 0.73 -10.90 9.13
N ASN A 62 1.63 -10.33 9.90
CA ASN A 62 1.37 -9.89 11.27
C ASN A 62 1.42 -8.36 11.34
N LEU A 63 0.68 -7.79 12.28
CA LEU A 63 0.65 -6.35 12.55
C LEU A 63 0.91 -6.10 14.03
N GLU A 64 1.94 -5.32 14.33
CA GLU A 64 2.19 -4.80 15.67
C GLU A 64 1.83 -3.31 15.72
N ILE A 65 1.05 -2.93 16.76
CA ILE A 65 0.66 -1.54 16.99
C ILE A 65 1.55 -0.96 18.07
N ILE A 66 2.37 0.01 17.71
CA ILE A 66 3.36 0.65 18.57
C ILE A 66 2.86 2.04 18.95
N SER A 67 2.77 2.31 20.25
CA SER A 67 2.45 3.64 20.71
C SER A 67 3.61 4.62 20.48
N GLU A 68 3.32 5.88 20.12
CA GLU A 68 4.32 6.89 19.80
C GLU A 68 5.35 7.14 20.93
N ASN A 69 4.99 6.92 22.17
CA ASN A 69 5.89 7.07 23.33
C ASN A 69 6.86 5.89 23.51
N LYS A 70 6.69 4.81 22.77
CA LYS A 70 7.55 3.62 22.82
C LYS A 70 8.54 3.53 21.66
N ILE A 71 8.51 4.45 20.70
CA ILE A 71 9.34 4.44 19.49
C ILE A 71 10.82 4.28 19.84
N GLN A 72 11.37 5.15 20.69
CA GLN A 72 12.81 5.18 21.02
C GLN A 72 13.40 3.90 21.64
N LYS A 73 12.55 3.02 22.18
CA LYS A 73 12.96 1.77 22.83
C LYS A 73 12.61 0.54 22.01
N HIS A 74 12.04 0.74 20.81
CA HIS A 74 11.53 -0.35 20.01
C HIS A 74 12.54 -0.80 18.95
N ASN A 75 12.71 -2.12 18.82
CA ASN A 75 13.56 -2.69 17.77
C ASN A 75 12.73 -2.88 16.49
N PHE A 76 13.07 -2.13 15.45
CA PHE A 76 12.36 -2.17 14.16
C PHE A 76 12.93 -3.16 13.15
N THR A 77 14.03 -3.83 13.42
CA THR A 77 14.75 -4.66 12.44
C THR A 77 13.97 -5.84 11.89
N LYS A 78 12.94 -6.31 12.62
CA LYS A 78 12.10 -7.43 12.20
C LYS A 78 11.01 -7.05 11.18
N TYR A 79 10.66 -5.75 11.07
CA TYR A 79 9.54 -5.35 10.21
C TYR A 79 9.97 -5.16 8.77
N ILE A 80 9.14 -5.67 7.87
CA ILE A 80 9.29 -5.46 6.42
C ILE A 80 8.97 -4.02 6.03
N ALA A 81 8.08 -3.38 6.77
CA ALA A 81 7.66 -2.00 6.58
C ALA A 81 7.06 -1.41 7.87
N VAL A 82 7.17 -0.11 8.02
CA VAL A 82 6.53 0.68 9.07
C VAL A 82 5.50 1.60 8.44
N LEU A 83 4.28 1.55 8.96
CA LEU A 83 3.16 2.39 8.54
C LEU A 83 2.89 3.43 9.61
N THR A 84 2.69 4.70 9.24
CA THR A 84 2.54 5.71 10.27
C THR A 84 1.59 6.83 9.89
N THR A 85 0.93 7.36 10.93
CA THR A 85 0.13 8.58 10.87
C THR A 85 0.72 9.74 11.69
N VAL A 86 1.94 9.58 12.21
CA VAL A 86 2.67 10.70 12.82
C VAL A 86 3.00 11.75 11.77
N LYS A 87 3.16 13.01 12.19
CA LYS A 87 3.29 14.14 11.29
C LYS A 87 4.62 14.88 11.47
N SER A 88 4.99 15.61 10.41
CA SER A 88 6.04 16.63 10.37
C SER A 88 7.36 16.17 11.00
N GLU A 89 7.84 16.83 12.05
CA GLU A 89 9.16 16.58 12.62
C GLU A 89 9.34 15.17 13.21
N LYS A 90 8.28 14.61 13.83
CA LYS A 90 8.32 13.20 14.27
C LYS A 90 8.51 12.25 13.11
N LEU A 91 7.84 12.51 11.98
CA LEU A 91 7.97 11.69 10.79
C LEU A 91 9.37 11.77 10.18
N LYS A 92 9.97 12.98 10.14
CA LYS A 92 11.36 13.18 9.72
C LYS A 92 12.35 12.45 10.65
N SER A 93 12.15 12.56 11.95
CA SER A 93 12.98 11.87 12.94
C SER A 93 12.90 10.36 12.78
N LEU A 94 11.71 9.81 12.66
CA LEU A 94 11.49 8.38 12.45
C LEU A 94 12.12 7.88 11.14
N ALA A 95 12.02 8.66 10.07
CA ALA A 95 12.64 8.30 8.79
C ALA A 95 14.17 8.25 8.88
N LYS A 96 14.78 9.14 9.65
CA LYS A 96 16.26 9.12 9.90
C LYS A 96 16.68 7.89 10.71
N GLU A 97 15.85 7.43 11.64
CA GLU A 97 16.12 6.25 12.46
C GLU A 97 15.97 4.95 11.65
N LEU A 98 15.00 4.89 10.73
CA LEU A 98 14.62 3.70 9.98
C LEU A 98 15.20 3.63 8.56
N THR A 99 16.43 4.04 8.34
CA THR A 99 17.06 4.31 7.01
C THR A 99 16.84 3.25 5.94
N ASP A 100 16.83 1.96 6.30
CA ASP A 100 16.71 0.83 5.37
C ASP A 100 15.31 0.19 5.38
N ILE A 101 14.35 0.76 6.13
CA ILE A 101 13.00 0.22 6.26
C ILE A 101 12.02 1.13 5.52
N PRO A 102 11.14 0.62 4.64
CA PRO A 102 10.08 1.42 4.05
C PRO A 102 9.20 2.04 5.13
N LEU A 103 9.14 3.37 5.18
CA LEU A 103 8.29 4.13 6.09
C LEU A 103 7.15 4.74 5.30
N PHE A 104 5.94 4.21 5.46
CA PHE A 104 4.76 4.71 4.76
C PHE A 104 4.08 5.82 5.53
N ASN A 105 4.06 7.02 4.95
CA ASN A 105 3.26 8.15 5.41
C ASN A 105 1.82 8.01 4.94
N LEU A 106 0.89 7.87 5.87
CA LEU A 106 -0.53 7.63 5.61
C LEU A 106 -1.42 8.85 5.85
N SER A 107 -0.89 9.99 6.36
CA SER A 107 -1.73 11.11 6.76
C SER A 107 -1.14 12.51 6.57
N ASP A 108 0.17 12.65 6.47
CA ASP A 108 0.80 13.97 6.34
C ASP A 108 0.84 14.43 4.89
N GLU A 109 0.23 15.60 4.60
CA GLU A 109 0.10 16.19 3.26
C GLU A 109 1.17 17.26 2.96
N SER A 110 2.14 17.46 3.86
CA SER A 110 3.18 18.49 3.73
C SER A 110 3.93 18.39 2.40
N ASN A 111 3.99 19.49 1.70
CA ASN A 111 4.79 19.62 0.47
C ASN A 111 6.29 19.55 0.77
N GLU A 112 6.72 20.10 1.89
CA GLU A 112 8.12 20.10 2.33
C GLU A 112 8.67 18.68 2.49
N LEU A 113 7.91 17.77 3.10
CA LEU A 113 8.32 16.37 3.25
C LEU A 113 8.63 15.70 1.91
N ARG A 114 7.89 16.06 0.86
CA ARG A 114 8.12 15.55 -0.50
C ARG A 114 9.37 16.19 -1.12
N ALA A 115 9.51 17.48 -0.96
CA ALA A 115 10.65 18.22 -1.49
C ALA A 115 11.99 17.80 -0.85
N ASN A 116 11.98 17.33 0.39
CA ASN A 116 13.16 16.84 1.09
C ASN A 116 13.68 15.47 0.59
N CYS A 117 12.89 14.75 -0.19
CA CYS A 117 13.27 13.47 -0.81
C CYS A 117 13.93 12.47 0.16
N ILE A 118 13.35 12.28 1.34
CA ILE A 118 13.85 11.34 2.33
C ILE A 118 13.74 9.92 1.75
N THR A 119 14.86 9.23 1.67
CA THR A 119 15.05 8.03 0.83
C THR A 119 14.11 6.87 1.14
N ASN A 120 13.77 6.65 2.40
CA ASN A 120 12.91 5.56 2.87
C ASN A 120 11.48 6.00 3.16
N LEU A 121 11.15 7.29 2.98
CA LEU A 121 9.83 7.83 3.26
C LEU A 121 8.94 7.76 2.00
N LEU A 122 7.90 6.94 2.06
CA LEU A 122 6.97 6.67 0.98
C LEU A 122 5.60 7.28 1.31
N HIS A 123 5.15 8.25 0.53
CA HIS A 123 3.91 8.99 0.79
C HIS A 123 2.75 8.41 0.01
N ILE A 124 1.83 7.71 0.69
CA ILE A 124 0.58 7.22 0.08
C ILE A 124 -0.44 8.36 -0.01
N THR A 125 -0.59 9.14 1.07
CA THR A 125 -1.44 10.33 1.08
C THR A 125 -0.94 11.36 0.06
N PRO A 126 -1.81 11.93 -0.79
CA PRO A 126 -1.45 13.01 -1.70
C PRO A 126 -0.93 14.23 -0.94
N SER A 127 0.02 14.95 -1.54
CA SER A 127 0.43 16.24 -1.00
C SER A 127 -0.65 17.30 -1.20
N SER A 128 -0.60 18.36 -0.38
CA SER A 128 -1.47 19.54 -0.56
C SER A 128 -1.36 20.11 -1.97
N LYS A 129 -0.14 20.10 -2.56
CA LYS A 129 0.06 20.54 -3.96
C LYS A 129 -0.63 19.60 -4.96
N MET A 130 -0.56 18.27 -4.77
CA MET A 130 -1.28 17.33 -5.65
C MET A 130 -2.78 17.61 -5.66
N LYS A 131 -3.36 17.84 -4.49
CA LYS A 131 -4.79 18.19 -4.33
C LYS A 131 -5.12 19.51 -4.99
N ALA A 132 -4.29 20.54 -4.78
CA ALA A 132 -4.46 21.86 -5.38
C ALA A 132 -4.36 21.82 -6.92
N ASP A 133 -3.39 21.08 -7.47
CA ASP A 133 -3.23 20.92 -8.92
C ASP A 133 -4.44 20.21 -9.54
N ALA A 134 -4.97 19.16 -8.88
CA ALA A 134 -6.15 18.46 -9.34
C ALA A 134 -7.39 19.36 -9.37
N LEU A 135 -7.60 20.15 -8.31
CA LEU A 135 -8.70 21.11 -8.25
C LEU A 135 -8.55 22.20 -9.30
N LYS A 136 -7.36 22.77 -9.46
CA LYS A 136 -7.07 23.80 -10.48
C LYS A 136 -7.34 23.28 -11.90
N GLN A 137 -6.92 22.06 -12.23
CA GLN A 137 -7.24 21.46 -13.51
C GLN A 137 -8.75 21.34 -13.73
N TRP A 138 -9.50 20.93 -12.71
CA TRP A 138 -10.95 20.81 -12.80
C TRP A 138 -11.63 22.17 -12.96
N GLN A 139 -11.22 23.15 -12.20
CA GLN A 139 -11.77 24.52 -12.26
C GLN A 139 -11.49 25.23 -13.59
N THR A 140 -10.47 24.81 -14.34
CA THR A 140 -10.30 25.28 -15.74
C THR A 140 -11.50 24.90 -16.62
N LYS A 141 -12.15 23.79 -16.33
CA LYS A 141 -13.33 23.29 -17.04
C LYS A 141 -14.64 23.70 -16.37
N THR A 142 -14.65 23.80 -15.06
CA THR A 142 -15.83 24.08 -14.23
C THR A 142 -15.44 25.11 -13.15
N PRO A 143 -15.40 26.42 -13.49
CA PRO A 143 -14.80 27.45 -12.62
C PRO A 143 -15.41 27.55 -11.22
N ASP A 144 -16.71 27.33 -11.08
CA ASP A 144 -17.45 27.48 -9.82
C ASP A 144 -17.48 26.21 -8.97
N SER A 145 -16.82 25.13 -9.41
CA SER A 145 -16.81 23.87 -8.69
C SER A 145 -16.14 24.00 -7.33
N LYS A 146 -16.78 23.46 -6.30
CA LYS A 146 -16.29 23.33 -4.93
C LYS A 146 -15.83 21.90 -4.62
N ALA A 147 -15.45 21.15 -5.65
CA ALA A 147 -15.00 19.79 -5.50
C ALA A 147 -13.84 19.68 -4.49
N ASN A 148 -13.92 18.68 -3.62
CA ASN A 148 -12.87 18.34 -2.65
C ASN A 148 -11.97 17.25 -3.25
N PRO A 149 -10.67 17.52 -3.48
CA PRO A 149 -9.73 16.53 -3.98
C PRO A 149 -9.39 15.48 -2.92
N GLN A 150 -9.58 14.21 -3.24
CA GLN A 150 -9.37 13.07 -2.34
C GLN A 150 -8.60 11.96 -3.05
N SER A 151 -7.82 11.17 -2.30
CA SER A 151 -7.22 9.95 -2.82
C SER A 151 -8.25 8.84 -2.97
N TRP A 152 -9.26 8.80 -2.11
CA TRP A 152 -10.31 7.78 -2.14
C TRP A 152 -11.65 8.33 -1.66
N HIS A 153 -12.72 7.78 -2.25
CA HIS A 153 -14.07 8.05 -1.79
C HIS A 153 -14.97 6.82 -1.98
N TYR A 154 -15.85 6.56 -1.04
CA TYR A 154 -16.72 5.38 -1.06
C TYR A 154 -17.68 5.32 -2.25
N SER A 155 -17.97 6.46 -2.88
CA SER A 155 -18.80 6.52 -4.10
C SER A 155 -18.03 6.16 -5.38
N PHE A 156 -16.71 5.98 -5.32
CA PHE A 156 -15.91 5.52 -6.45
C PHE A 156 -16.21 4.04 -6.74
N LYS A 157 -16.61 3.74 -7.99
CA LYS A 157 -17.13 2.41 -8.35
C LYS A 157 -16.38 1.72 -9.49
N LYS A 158 -15.43 2.42 -10.13
CA LYS A 158 -14.62 1.88 -11.23
C LYS A 158 -13.58 0.89 -10.70
N PHE A 159 -13.00 0.07 -11.59
CA PHE A 159 -11.82 -0.75 -11.34
C PHE A 159 -11.89 -1.61 -10.07
N ALA A 160 -12.97 -2.28 -9.78
CA ALA A 160 -13.18 -3.06 -8.56
C ALA A 160 -13.20 -2.25 -7.23
N ALA A 161 -13.14 -0.91 -7.30
CA ALA A 161 -13.29 -0.04 -6.12
C ALA A 161 -14.61 -0.26 -5.40
N ARG A 162 -15.70 -0.52 -6.16
CA ARG A 162 -17.01 -0.87 -5.59
C ARG A 162 -16.92 -2.07 -4.65
N ASP A 163 -16.17 -3.08 -5.01
CA ASP A 163 -16.09 -4.32 -4.23
C ASP A 163 -15.18 -4.12 -3.00
N LEU A 164 -14.10 -3.34 -3.11
CA LEU A 164 -13.30 -2.94 -1.96
C LEU A 164 -14.13 -2.14 -0.96
N ASN A 165 -14.86 -1.12 -1.41
CA ASN A 165 -15.74 -0.32 -0.56
C ASN A 165 -16.81 -1.19 0.13
N LYS A 166 -17.40 -2.16 -0.58
CA LYS A 166 -18.41 -3.08 -0.04
C LYS A 166 -17.83 -3.97 1.06
N ARG A 167 -16.63 -4.55 0.82
CA ARG A 167 -15.95 -5.38 1.82
C ARG A 167 -15.60 -4.58 3.06
N PHE A 168 -15.00 -3.39 2.89
CA PHE A 168 -14.64 -2.51 3.99
C PHE A 168 -15.85 -2.12 4.84
N LYS A 169 -16.95 -1.67 4.20
CA LYS A 169 -18.19 -1.33 4.90
C LYS A 169 -18.81 -2.53 5.62
N LYS A 170 -18.72 -3.73 5.04
CA LYS A 170 -19.18 -4.97 5.69
C LYS A 170 -18.41 -5.25 6.97
N ASN A 171 -17.08 -5.11 6.94
CA ASN A 171 -16.20 -5.47 8.05
C ASN A 171 -16.22 -4.42 9.18
N TYR A 172 -16.21 -3.14 8.83
CA TYR A 172 -16.03 -2.05 9.82
C TYR A 172 -17.26 -1.18 10.05
N LYS A 173 -18.38 -1.42 9.34
CA LYS A 173 -19.65 -0.67 9.45
C LYS A 173 -19.53 0.83 9.15
N THR A 174 -18.42 1.25 8.55
CA THR A 174 -18.15 2.61 8.09
C THR A 174 -17.69 2.61 6.62
N ASN A 175 -17.73 3.77 5.98
CA ASN A 175 -17.23 3.92 4.61
C ASN A 175 -15.68 4.05 4.61
N MET A 176 -15.04 3.50 3.59
CA MET A 176 -13.61 3.71 3.36
C MET A 176 -13.36 5.15 2.92
N ASP A 177 -12.40 5.81 3.57
CA ASP A 177 -11.95 7.17 3.28
C ASP A 177 -10.48 7.19 2.78
N ASP A 178 -9.92 8.39 2.57
CA ASP A 178 -8.55 8.61 2.14
C ASP A 178 -7.53 7.86 2.99
N TYR A 179 -7.66 7.93 4.30
CA TYR A 179 -6.70 7.37 5.25
C TYR A 179 -6.81 5.86 5.33
N SER A 180 -8.01 5.33 5.38
CA SER A 180 -8.24 3.89 5.38
C SER A 180 -7.80 3.25 4.06
N TRP A 181 -8.03 3.92 2.91
CA TRP A 181 -7.48 3.45 1.65
C TRP A 181 -5.94 3.50 1.65
N ALA A 182 -5.32 4.57 2.18
CA ALA A 182 -3.87 4.66 2.25
C ALA A 182 -3.25 3.53 3.09
N GLY A 183 -3.86 3.19 4.22
CA GLY A 183 -3.43 2.06 5.06
C GLY A 183 -3.55 0.72 4.35
N TRP A 184 -4.68 0.46 3.69
CA TRP A 184 -4.90 -0.73 2.90
C TRP A 184 -3.89 -0.84 1.74
N ALA A 185 -3.69 0.24 1.00
CA ALA A 185 -2.79 0.29 -0.14
C ALA A 185 -1.33 0.02 0.25
N ALA A 186 -0.84 0.60 1.35
CA ALA A 186 0.52 0.37 1.84
C ALA A 186 0.78 -1.11 2.17
N VAL A 187 -0.18 -1.78 2.85
CA VAL A 187 -0.10 -3.21 3.13
C VAL A 187 -0.12 -4.01 1.83
N LYS A 188 -1.07 -3.71 0.92
CA LYS A 188 -1.21 -4.46 -0.34
C LYS A 188 0.01 -4.33 -1.25
N MET A 189 0.60 -3.13 -1.40
CA MET A 189 1.85 -2.95 -2.16
C MET A 189 2.95 -3.86 -1.64
N THR A 190 3.11 -3.94 -0.32
CA THR A 190 4.15 -4.74 0.32
C THR A 190 3.84 -6.23 0.22
N SER A 191 2.65 -6.66 0.61
CA SER A 191 2.26 -8.09 0.61
C SER A 191 2.21 -8.69 -0.78
N ASP A 192 1.71 -7.95 -1.79
CA ASP A 192 1.69 -8.41 -3.17
C ASP A 192 3.12 -8.49 -3.74
N THR A 193 4.03 -7.63 -3.30
CA THR A 193 5.45 -7.75 -3.63
C THR A 193 6.05 -9.01 -3.01
N VAL A 194 5.80 -9.28 -1.72
CA VAL A 194 6.25 -10.54 -1.08
C VAL A 194 5.70 -11.75 -1.82
N ALA A 195 4.40 -11.74 -2.14
CA ALA A 195 3.74 -12.85 -2.83
C ALA A 195 4.40 -13.19 -4.19
N ARG A 196 4.76 -12.16 -4.97
CA ARG A 196 5.33 -12.32 -6.31
C ARG A 196 6.84 -12.59 -6.31
N THR A 197 7.58 -11.97 -5.38
CA THR A 197 9.06 -11.92 -5.45
C THR A 197 9.76 -12.67 -4.33
N LYS A 198 9.03 -13.03 -3.26
CA LYS A 198 9.58 -13.61 -2.02
C LYS A 198 10.58 -12.70 -1.29
N ILE A 199 10.54 -11.39 -1.55
CA ILE A 199 11.35 -10.40 -0.83
C ILE A 199 10.78 -10.26 0.58
N ILE A 200 11.58 -10.65 1.61
CA ILE A 200 11.24 -10.55 3.03
C ILE A 200 12.23 -9.66 3.81
N ASN A 201 13.19 -9.08 3.14
CA ASN A 201 14.14 -8.14 3.72
C ASN A 201 13.70 -6.70 3.46
N ALA A 202 13.67 -5.86 4.50
CA ALA A 202 13.16 -4.49 4.45
C ALA A 202 13.91 -3.61 3.43
N LYS A 203 15.24 -3.68 3.39
CA LYS A 203 16.07 -2.91 2.45
C LYS A 203 15.78 -3.28 0.99
N ASN A 204 15.66 -4.57 0.71
CA ASN A 204 15.32 -5.05 -0.64
C ASN A 204 13.87 -4.68 -1.00
N MET A 205 12.96 -4.70 -0.01
CA MET A 205 11.57 -4.23 -0.18
C MET A 205 11.54 -2.74 -0.52
N LEU A 206 12.26 -1.90 0.22
CA LEU A 206 12.36 -0.46 -0.07
C LEU A 206 12.87 -0.21 -1.49
N ASN A 207 13.94 -0.89 -1.90
CA ASN A 207 14.47 -0.76 -3.25
C ASN A 207 13.44 -1.19 -4.31
N HIS A 208 12.75 -2.31 -4.11
CA HIS A 208 11.72 -2.80 -5.03
C HIS A 208 10.54 -1.82 -5.16
N LEU A 209 10.02 -1.32 -4.03
CA LEU A 209 8.93 -0.35 -4.01
C LEU A 209 9.29 0.93 -4.76
N LYS A 210 10.52 1.41 -4.65
CA LYS A 210 10.99 2.63 -5.33
C LYS A 210 11.26 2.46 -6.81
N THR A 211 11.67 1.27 -7.26
CA THR A 211 12.21 1.09 -8.61
C THR A 211 11.40 0.19 -9.53
N LYS A 212 10.58 -0.70 -8.96
CA LYS A 212 9.90 -1.77 -9.71
C LYS A 212 8.41 -1.90 -9.39
N LEU A 213 7.89 -1.12 -8.43
CA LEU A 213 6.49 -1.21 -8.05
C LEU A 213 5.58 -0.87 -9.24
N THR A 214 4.61 -1.74 -9.48
CA THR A 214 3.39 -1.48 -10.26
C THR A 214 2.20 -1.86 -9.41
N PHE A 215 1.32 -0.91 -9.14
CA PHE A 215 0.18 -1.11 -8.26
C PHE A 215 -1.05 -0.39 -8.81
N ASP A 216 -2.16 -1.07 -8.97
CA ASP A 216 -3.39 -0.45 -9.47
C ASP A 216 -4.25 0.20 -8.39
N GLY A 217 -4.14 -0.27 -7.14
CA GLY A 217 -4.85 0.25 -5.98
C GLY A 217 -6.35 0.31 -6.12
N GLN A 218 -6.93 -0.49 -7.01
CA GLN A 218 -8.34 -0.44 -7.42
C GLN A 218 -8.73 0.91 -8.05
N LYS A 219 -7.77 1.62 -8.65
CA LYS A 219 -7.93 2.88 -9.38
C LYS A 219 -7.67 2.76 -10.89
N GLY A 220 -7.26 1.58 -11.35
CA GLY A 220 -7.07 1.28 -12.77
C GLY A 220 -5.92 2.01 -13.44
N SER A 221 -4.89 2.38 -12.69
CA SER A 221 -3.66 2.97 -13.21
C SER A 221 -2.45 2.35 -12.54
N ASP A 222 -1.37 2.18 -13.29
CA ASP A 222 -0.10 1.70 -12.75
C ASP A 222 0.54 2.77 -11.86
N MET A 223 0.25 2.67 -10.57
CA MET A 223 0.82 3.56 -9.56
C MET A 223 2.22 3.10 -9.17
N ASN A 224 3.12 4.05 -8.99
CA ASN A 224 4.47 3.85 -8.49
C ASN A 224 4.98 5.09 -7.76
N PHE A 225 6.15 5.00 -7.13
CA PHE A 225 6.70 6.13 -6.38
C PHE A 225 7.61 7.01 -7.25
N ARG A 226 7.52 8.33 -7.03
CA ARG A 226 8.47 9.33 -7.54
C ARG A 226 9.75 9.34 -6.72
N ILE A 227 10.77 10.04 -7.21
CA ILE A 227 11.99 10.32 -6.44
C ILE A 227 11.70 11.02 -5.11
N THR A 228 10.66 11.84 -5.07
CA THR A 228 10.16 12.53 -3.87
C THR A 228 9.50 11.61 -2.85
N GLY A 229 9.42 10.29 -3.12
CA GLY A 229 8.67 9.33 -2.32
C GLY A 229 7.14 9.41 -2.46
N GLN A 230 6.61 10.34 -3.26
CA GLN A 230 5.17 10.48 -3.47
C GLN A 230 4.63 9.40 -4.41
N LEU A 231 3.58 8.70 -4.01
CA LEU A 231 2.83 7.79 -4.88
C LEU A 231 2.15 8.57 -6.00
N ARG A 232 2.44 8.22 -7.26
CA ARG A 232 1.67 8.68 -8.42
C ARG A 232 0.31 8.01 -8.39
N GLN A 233 -0.75 8.78 -8.36
CA GLN A 233 -2.10 8.25 -8.28
C GLN A 233 -3.13 9.21 -8.85
N LEU A 234 -4.28 8.69 -9.25
CA LEU A 234 -5.45 9.50 -9.56
C LEU A 234 -5.94 10.22 -8.31
N ILE A 235 -6.34 11.49 -8.46
CA ILE A 235 -7.04 12.25 -7.44
C ILE A 235 -8.50 12.35 -7.83
N LEU A 236 -9.36 11.91 -6.92
CA LEU A 236 -10.82 11.96 -7.10
C LEU A 236 -11.32 13.35 -6.71
N LEU A 237 -12.15 13.94 -7.54
CA LEU A 237 -12.80 15.21 -7.26
C LEU A 237 -14.21 14.91 -6.77
N VAL A 238 -14.49 15.25 -5.53
CA VAL A 238 -15.74 14.89 -4.84
C VAL A 238 -16.55 16.13 -4.56
N GLU A 239 -17.80 16.15 -4.98
CA GLU A 239 -18.79 17.19 -4.70
C GLU A 239 -20.10 16.49 -4.34
N ASP A 240 -20.84 16.99 -3.37
CA ASP A 240 -22.11 16.42 -2.88
C ASP A 240 -22.02 14.90 -2.59
N ASN A 241 -20.95 14.47 -1.94
CA ASN A 241 -20.67 13.06 -1.61
C ASN A 241 -20.61 12.13 -2.84
N LYS A 242 -20.26 12.66 -4.01
CA LYS A 242 -20.09 11.88 -5.23
C LYS A 242 -18.77 12.22 -5.91
N VAL A 243 -18.10 11.23 -6.46
CA VAL A 243 -16.98 11.45 -7.37
C VAL A 243 -17.54 11.98 -8.68
N ILE A 244 -17.17 13.22 -9.03
CA ILE A 244 -17.60 13.92 -10.24
C ILE A 244 -16.56 13.92 -11.34
N ALA A 245 -15.27 13.81 -10.97
CA ALA A 245 -14.16 13.75 -11.92
C ALA A 245 -12.94 13.05 -11.29
N GLU A 246 -11.97 12.73 -12.14
CA GLU A 246 -10.69 12.12 -11.79
C GLU A 246 -9.58 12.94 -12.43
N ALA A 247 -8.64 13.47 -11.62
CA ALA A 247 -7.45 14.14 -12.13
C ALA A 247 -6.28 13.15 -12.28
N PRO A 248 -5.45 13.28 -13.32
CA PRO A 248 -5.32 14.39 -14.29
C PRO A 248 -6.53 14.54 -15.22
N ILE A 249 -7.00 15.78 -15.38
CA ILE A 249 -8.17 16.07 -16.20
C ILE A 249 -7.82 15.98 -17.69
N ARG A 250 -8.47 15.06 -18.39
CA ARG A 250 -8.26 14.87 -19.83
C ARG A 250 -8.49 16.14 -20.63
N GLY A 251 -7.53 16.48 -21.48
CA GLY A 251 -7.56 17.69 -22.31
C GLY A 251 -7.12 18.97 -21.61
N ILE A 252 -6.90 18.94 -20.29
CA ILE A 252 -6.42 20.09 -19.49
C ILE A 252 -5.02 19.84 -18.94
N ALA A 253 -4.79 18.66 -18.36
CA ALA A 253 -3.53 18.31 -17.73
C ALA A 253 -2.34 18.39 -18.71
N LYS A 254 -1.24 19.00 -18.26
CA LYS A 254 0.03 19.09 -19.00
C LYS A 254 1.19 18.74 -18.07
N PRO A 255 1.90 17.62 -18.31
CA PRO A 255 1.61 16.56 -19.29
C PRO A 255 0.28 15.84 -18.99
N PRO A 256 -0.34 15.12 -19.95
CA PRO A 256 -1.62 14.42 -19.74
C PRO A 256 -1.44 13.11 -18.96
N THR A 257 -0.60 13.13 -17.92
CA THR A 257 -0.22 12.00 -17.08
C THR A 257 -0.25 12.39 -15.61
N LEU A 258 -0.05 11.43 -14.73
CA LEU A 258 0.06 11.65 -13.28
C LEU A 258 1.18 12.63 -12.88
N GLU A 259 2.12 12.93 -13.80
CA GLU A 259 3.18 13.93 -13.60
C GLU A 259 2.68 15.37 -13.61
N SER A 260 1.44 15.63 -14.02
CA SER A 260 0.83 16.96 -13.92
C SER A 260 0.37 17.34 -12.51
N LEU A 261 0.56 16.47 -11.51
CA LEU A 261 0.07 16.64 -10.14
C LEU A 261 1.21 16.58 -9.12
N GLY A 262 1.34 17.61 -8.29
CA GLY A 262 2.22 17.61 -7.13
C GLY A 262 3.67 18.02 -7.41
N ILE A 263 4.55 17.67 -6.47
CA ILE A 263 5.98 17.98 -6.53
C ILE A 263 6.71 16.87 -7.28
N LEU A 264 7.48 17.23 -8.28
CA LEU A 264 8.18 16.27 -9.15
C LEU A 264 9.63 16.03 -8.70
N ASP A 265 10.30 17.08 -8.20
CA ASP A 265 11.72 17.07 -7.92
C ASP A 265 12.03 17.42 -6.46
N CYS A 266 13.23 17.07 -6.05
CA CYS A 266 13.75 17.40 -4.72
C CYS A 266 14.15 18.89 -4.67
N SER A 267 13.96 19.53 -3.53
CA SER A 267 14.61 20.83 -3.26
C SER A 267 16.12 20.65 -3.27
N LYS A 268 16.81 21.55 -3.98
CA LYS A 268 18.27 21.62 -3.95
C LYS A 268 18.74 22.24 -2.65
#